data_602dfd55556fc82fe990482fcf2f8faa
#
_entry.id   602dfd55556fc82fe990482fcf2f8faa
#
_cell.length_a   1.000
_cell.length_b   1.000
_cell.length_c   1.000
_cell.angle_alpha   90.00
_cell.angle_beta   90.00
_cell.angle_gamma   90.00
#
_symmetry.space_group_name_H-M   'P 1'
#
loop_
_entity.id
_entity.type
_entity.pdbx_description
1 polymer ?
#
loop_
_entity_poly.entity_id
_entity_poly.type
_entity_poly.pdbx_seq_one_letter_code
_entity_poly.pdbx_strand_id
1 'polypeptide(L)'
;MKVEKTNLEGVLKIILDAFEDYRGHYVETYNEGLYNKHGIDIKFIQDDISVSNKNVLRGIHGDQETWKLISCLEGEFYLVVINNDENSLQYKQWESFTLSEQNRIQILVPPKFGNGHLVLSERAIFHYKQNTYYNPDGQFTILWNDPEFNIEWPIKRPILSERDKVGHFVD
;
A
#
# COMPACT_ATOMS: atom_id res chain seq x y z
N MET A 1 -2.81 15.77 11.62
CA MET A 1 -2.85 14.35 11.20
C MET A 1 -3.98 13.64 11.93
N LYS A 2 -4.78 12.84 11.23
CA LYS A 2 -5.86 12.02 11.80
C LYS A 2 -5.56 10.54 11.51
N VAL A 3 -5.72 9.66 12.50
CA VAL A 3 -5.52 8.21 12.36
C VAL A 3 -6.85 7.52 12.59
N GLU A 4 -7.24 6.67 11.66
CA GLU A 4 -8.51 5.92 11.66
C GLU A 4 -8.22 4.42 11.57
N LYS A 5 -9.02 3.63 12.30
CA LYS A 5 -9.05 2.17 12.11
C LYS A 5 -9.78 1.85 10.81
N THR A 6 -9.37 0.77 10.18
CA THR A 6 -10.04 0.21 9.00
C THR A 6 -10.86 -1.04 9.39
N ASN A 7 -11.48 -1.71 8.42
CA ASN A 7 -12.17 -2.97 8.68
C ASN A 7 -11.20 -4.13 8.90
N LEU A 8 -9.95 -4.01 8.42
CA LEU A 8 -8.90 -5.00 8.66
C LEU A 8 -8.12 -4.67 9.94
N GLU A 9 -8.07 -5.61 10.86
CA GLU A 9 -7.35 -5.44 12.12
C GLU A 9 -5.86 -5.18 11.87
N GLY A 10 -5.31 -4.16 12.52
CA GLY A 10 -3.91 -3.76 12.37
C GLY A 10 -3.64 -2.79 11.22
N VAL A 11 -4.51 -2.71 10.21
CA VAL A 11 -4.40 -1.73 9.12
C VAL A 11 -4.94 -0.39 9.57
N LEU A 12 -4.16 0.68 9.38
CA LEU A 12 -4.56 2.03 9.75
C LEU A 12 -4.60 2.95 8.52
N LYS A 13 -5.63 3.79 8.45
CA LYS A 13 -5.73 4.89 7.50
C LYS A 13 -5.29 6.18 8.18
N ILE A 14 -4.34 6.86 7.59
CA ILE A 14 -3.76 8.10 8.10
C ILE A 14 -4.06 9.21 7.10
N ILE A 15 -4.63 10.31 7.57
CA ILE A 15 -4.93 11.49 6.76
C ILE A 15 -3.98 12.60 7.21
N LEU A 16 -3.15 13.07 6.29
CA LEU A 16 -2.16 14.10 6.57
C LEU A 16 -2.78 15.51 6.48
N ASP A 17 -2.31 16.40 7.35
CA ASP A 17 -2.60 17.82 7.22
C ASP A 17 -1.73 18.44 6.12
N ALA A 18 -2.25 19.45 5.45
CA ALA A 18 -1.51 20.27 4.51
C ALA A 18 -1.59 21.74 4.91
N PHE A 19 -0.52 22.46 4.68
CA PHE A 19 -0.45 23.91 4.80
C PHE A 19 -0.49 24.49 3.40
N GLU A 20 -1.55 25.22 3.07
CA GLU A 20 -1.80 25.76 1.73
C GLU A 20 -1.67 27.28 1.72
N ASP A 21 -0.96 27.83 0.72
CA ASP A 21 -0.89 29.26 0.45
C ASP A 21 -0.81 29.51 -1.09
N TYR A 22 -0.57 30.75 -1.51
CA TYR A 22 -0.49 31.14 -2.94
C TYR A 22 0.65 30.42 -3.71
N ARG A 23 1.58 29.76 -3.07
CA ARG A 23 2.68 28.98 -3.68
C ARG A 23 2.30 27.54 -3.92
N GLY A 24 1.19 27.04 -3.34
CA GLY A 24 0.76 25.65 -3.34
C GLY A 24 0.60 25.11 -1.93
N HIS A 25 0.99 23.84 -1.71
CA HIS A 25 0.85 23.21 -0.41
C HIS A 25 2.17 22.60 0.08
N TYR A 26 2.30 22.52 1.39
CA TYR A 26 3.36 21.81 2.10
C TYR A 26 2.74 20.72 2.96
N VAL A 27 3.27 19.49 2.88
CA VAL A 27 2.80 18.33 3.65
C VAL A 27 4.00 17.67 4.32
N GLU A 28 3.93 17.50 5.64
CA GLU A 28 4.86 16.63 6.37
C GLU A 28 4.40 15.18 6.19
N THR A 29 5.12 14.42 5.37
CA THR A 29 4.72 13.05 5.00
C THR A 29 5.09 12.01 6.05
N TYR A 30 6.06 12.31 6.91
CA TYR A 30 6.44 11.45 8.03
C TYR A 30 7.19 12.26 9.11
N ASN A 31 6.81 12.00 10.36
CA ASN A 31 7.48 12.51 11.54
C ASN A 31 7.37 11.45 12.64
N GLU A 32 8.48 10.79 12.97
CA GLU A 32 8.52 9.69 13.94
C GLU A 32 7.86 10.07 15.27
N GLY A 33 8.19 11.25 15.82
CA GLY A 33 7.62 11.71 17.08
C GLY A 33 6.11 11.94 17.03
N LEU A 34 5.58 12.37 15.88
CA LEU A 34 4.14 12.54 15.67
C LEU A 34 3.43 11.19 15.54
N TYR A 35 4.02 10.24 14.80
CA TYR A 35 3.46 8.89 14.64
C TYR A 35 3.44 8.14 15.97
N ASN A 36 4.52 8.23 16.76
CA ASN A 36 4.59 7.62 18.09
C ASN A 36 3.51 8.16 19.04
N LYS A 37 3.20 9.46 18.99
CA LYS A 37 2.09 10.05 19.78
C LYS A 37 0.72 9.47 19.41
N HIS A 38 0.56 8.92 18.20
CA HIS A 38 -0.65 8.26 17.75
C HIS A 38 -0.60 6.72 17.90
N GLY A 39 0.41 6.20 18.61
CA GLY A 39 0.56 4.77 18.89
C GLY A 39 1.18 3.97 17.74
N ILE A 40 1.80 4.64 16.76
CA ILE A 40 2.53 4.02 15.66
C ILE A 40 4.02 4.08 15.98
N ASP A 41 4.50 3.14 16.78
CA ASP A 41 5.89 3.04 17.22
C ASP A 41 6.66 2.06 16.31
N ILE A 42 6.84 2.45 15.05
CA ILE A 42 7.51 1.66 14.03
C ILE A 42 8.67 2.48 13.48
N LYS A 43 9.89 1.94 13.60
CA LYS A 43 11.08 2.56 13.02
C LYS A 43 11.21 2.17 11.55
N PHE A 44 10.91 3.08 10.64
CA PHE A 44 11.14 2.88 9.21
C PHE A 44 12.60 3.14 8.84
N ILE A 45 13.18 2.27 8.02
CA ILE A 45 14.62 2.28 7.67
C ILE A 45 14.88 2.26 6.17
N GLN A 46 13.86 2.03 5.34
CA GLN A 46 13.97 2.06 3.88
C GLN A 46 12.75 2.73 3.27
N ASP A 47 13.00 3.55 2.26
CA ASP A 47 11.98 4.22 1.43
C ASP A 47 12.15 3.82 -0.01
N ASP A 48 11.05 3.44 -0.66
CA ASP A 48 11.04 3.07 -2.06
C ASP A 48 9.92 3.81 -2.81
N ILE A 49 10.17 4.11 -4.08
CA ILE A 49 9.15 4.60 -5.00
C ILE A 49 9.04 3.72 -6.22
N SER A 50 7.84 3.59 -6.76
CA SER A 50 7.62 3.11 -8.10
C SER A 50 6.80 4.10 -8.92
N VAL A 51 7.22 4.33 -10.15
CA VAL A 51 6.53 5.17 -11.11
C VAL A 51 5.85 4.29 -12.12
N SER A 52 4.55 4.47 -12.32
CA SER A 52 3.77 3.62 -13.22
C SER A 52 2.75 4.43 -14.01
N ASN A 53 2.50 3.98 -15.24
CA ASN A 53 1.49 4.55 -16.12
C ASN A 53 0.10 3.98 -15.81
N LYS A 54 -0.92 4.60 -16.35
CA LYS A 54 -2.31 4.17 -16.24
C LYS A 54 -2.51 2.69 -16.56
N ASN A 55 -3.39 2.05 -15.81
CA ASN A 55 -3.75 0.63 -15.92
C ASN A 55 -2.64 -0.36 -15.53
N VAL A 56 -1.48 0.09 -15.09
CA VAL A 56 -0.48 -0.79 -14.49
C VAL A 56 -0.97 -1.24 -13.12
N LEU A 57 -0.96 -2.55 -12.89
CA LEU A 57 -1.19 -3.16 -11.60
C LEU A 57 0.08 -3.85 -11.14
N ARG A 58 0.50 -3.57 -9.90
CA ARG A 58 1.61 -4.23 -9.22
C ARG A 58 1.12 -4.91 -7.97
N GLY A 59 1.45 -6.16 -7.78
CA GLY A 59 1.05 -6.93 -6.60
C GLY A 59 0.17 -8.13 -6.96
N ILE A 60 -0.24 -8.86 -5.97
CA ILE A 60 -0.25 -8.55 -4.55
C ILE A 60 0.99 -9.15 -3.90
N HIS A 61 1.77 -8.35 -3.22
CA HIS A 61 3.02 -8.77 -2.60
C HIS A 61 3.00 -8.48 -1.10
N GLY A 62 3.61 -9.36 -0.33
CA GLY A 62 3.80 -9.21 1.11
C GLY A 62 4.88 -10.14 1.63
N ASP A 63 5.17 -10.03 2.91
CA ASP A 63 6.09 -10.88 3.64
C ASP A 63 5.68 -11.02 5.11
N GLN A 64 6.45 -11.77 5.90
CA GLN A 64 6.10 -12.13 7.27
C GLN A 64 6.48 -11.08 8.32
N GLU A 65 7.30 -10.08 7.98
CA GLU A 65 7.98 -9.23 8.96
C GLU A 65 7.81 -7.71 8.71
N THR A 66 7.43 -7.33 7.48
CA THR A 66 7.51 -5.93 7.05
C THR A 66 6.22 -5.15 7.31
N TRP A 67 6.34 -4.09 8.10
CA TRP A 67 5.39 -2.99 8.11
C TRP A 67 5.64 -2.05 6.94
N LYS A 68 4.59 -1.65 6.26
CA LYS A 68 4.65 -0.68 5.15
C LYS A 68 3.74 0.51 5.42
N LEU A 69 4.29 1.72 5.26
CA LEU A 69 3.51 2.96 5.27
C LEU A 69 3.42 3.46 3.82
N ILE A 70 2.28 3.24 3.19
CA ILE A 70 2.04 3.48 1.76
C ILE A 70 1.43 4.86 1.54
N SER A 71 1.94 5.60 0.54
CA SER A 71 1.50 6.94 0.14
C SER A 71 1.41 7.07 -1.38
N CYS A 72 0.58 7.97 -1.86
CA CYS A 72 0.59 8.46 -3.24
C CYS A 72 1.25 9.85 -3.27
N LEU A 73 2.38 9.99 -3.98
CA LEU A 73 3.09 11.27 -4.10
C LEU A 73 2.65 12.08 -5.32
N GLU A 74 2.18 11.42 -6.37
CA GLU A 74 1.67 12.04 -7.61
C GLU A 74 0.58 11.14 -8.20
N GLY A 75 -0.48 11.74 -8.72
CA GLY A 75 -1.56 11.03 -9.39
C GLY A 75 -2.51 10.33 -8.43
N GLU A 76 -3.05 9.19 -8.87
CA GLU A 76 -4.06 8.42 -8.13
C GLU A 76 -3.93 6.93 -8.43
N PHE A 77 -4.10 6.09 -7.41
CA PHE A 77 -4.18 4.64 -7.55
C PHE A 77 -5.19 4.01 -6.58
N TYR A 78 -5.71 2.87 -6.99
CA TYR A 78 -6.55 1.99 -6.20
C TYR A 78 -5.65 0.98 -5.50
N LEU A 79 -5.58 1.05 -4.17
CA LEU A 79 -4.80 0.15 -3.32
C LEU A 79 -5.70 -0.95 -2.78
N VAL A 80 -5.26 -2.19 -2.86
CA VAL A 80 -5.87 -3.33 -2.18
C VAL A 80 -4.90 -3.83 -1.12
N VAL A 81 -5.42 -4.10 0.08
CA VAL A 81 -4.71 -4.71 1.20
C VAL A 81 -5.43 -5.99 1.58
N ILE A 82 -4.69 -7.10 1.71
CA ILE A 82 -5.21 -8.44 2.02
C ILE A 82 -4.60 -8.95 3.31
N ASN A 83 -5.40 -9.48 4.19
CA ASN A 83 -4.90 -10.25 5.33
C ASN A 83 -4.53 -11.68 4.88
N ASN A 84 -3.23 -11.98 4.86
CA ASN A 84 -2.69 -13.31 4.54
C ASN A 84 -2.15 -14.05 5.77
N ASP A 85 -2.51 -13.61 6.98
CA ASP A 85 -2.18 -14.35 8.22
C ASP A 85 -3.18 -15.48 8.46
N GLU A 86 -2.76 -16.73 8.24
CA GLU A 86 -3.57 -17.93 8.42
C GLU A 86 -4.10 -18.10 9.85
N ASN A 87 -3.48 -17.46 10.83
CA ASN A 87 -3.92 -17.50 12.23
C ASN A 87 -4.94 -16.40 12.57
N SER A 88 -5.24 -15.49 11.65
CA SER A 88 -6.20 -14.41 11.84
C SER A 88 -7.63 -14.87 11.55
N LEU A 89 -8.59 -14.40 12.36
CA LEU A 89 -10.02 -14.58 12.06
C LEU A 89 -10.45 -13.85 10.78
N GLN A 90 -9.63 -12.90 10.30
CA GLN A 90 -9.85 -12.15 9.07
C GLN A 90 -8.98 -12.68 7.91
N TYR A 91 -8.46 -13.91 8.00
CA TYR A 91 -7.69 -14.53 6.92
C TYR A 91 -8.46 -14.46 5.59
N LYS A 92 -7.77 -14.06 4.51
CA LYS A 92 -8.34 -13.82 3.17
C LYS A 92 -9.32 -12.65 3.04
N GLN A 93 -9.62 -11.92 4.11
CA GLN A 93 -10.36 -10.67 3.96
C GLN A 93 -9.46 -9.58 3.36
N TRP A 94 -10.06 -8.68 2.60
CA TRP A 94 -9.37 -7.57 1.98
C TRP A 94 -10.19 -6.27 2.08
N GLU A 95 -9.51 -5.16 1.95
CA GLU A 95 -10.09 -3.83 1.88
C GLU A 95 -9.37 -3.00 0.83
N SER A 96 -10.07 -2.07 0.21
CA SER A 96 -9.51 -1.19 -0.81
C SER A 96 -9.59 0.28 -0.42
N PHE A 97 -8.62 1.03 -0.93
CA PHE A 97 -8.48 2.46 -0.67
C PHE A 97 -8.07 3.17 -1.97
N THR A 98 -8.65 4.33 -2.24
CA THR A 98 -8.13 5.22 -3.28
C THR A 98 -7.18 6.22 -2.64
N LEU A 99 -5.92 6.20 -3.05
CA LEU A 99 -4.89 7.13 -2.61
C LEU A 99 -4.54 8.09 -3.75
N SER A 100 -4.43 9.38 -3.42
CA SER A 100 -4.02 10.40 -4.37
C SER A 100 -3.20 11.49 -3.70
N GLU A 101 -2.48 12.27 -4.50
CA GLU A 101 -1.78 13.47 -4.02
C GLU A 101 -2.74 14.49 -3.39
N GLN A 102 -4.01 14.53 -3.82
CA GLN A 102 -5.01 15.45 -3.28
C GLN A 102 -5.57 15.02 -1.94
N ASN A 103 -5.88 13.71 -1.77
CA ASN A 103 -6.51 13.24 -0.53
C ASN A 103 -5.50 12.98 0.59
N ARG A 104 -4.20 12.86 0.26
CA ARG A 104 -3.09 12.75 1.23
C ARG A 104 -3.26 11.62 2.23
N ILE A 105 -3.93 10.55 1.78
CA ILE A 105 -4.14 9.36 2.59
C ILE A 105 -2.87 8.50 2.55
N GLN A 106 -2.50 7.99 3.71
CA GLN A 106 -1.53 6.92 3.84
C GLN A 106 -2.21 5.70 4.45
N ILE A 107 -1.74 4.52 4.07
CA ILE A 107 -2.17 3.24 4.66
C ILE A 107 -0.97 2.57 5.32
N LEU A 108 -1.12 2.29 6.62
CA LEU A 108 -0.17 1.46 7.36
C LEU A 108 -0.62 0.01 7.25
N VAL A 109 0.23 -0.82 6.69
CA VAL A 109 0.00 -2.25 6.43
C VAL A 109 0.90 -3.08 7.34
N PRO A 110 0.36 -3.98 8.17
CA PRO A 110 1.17 -4.82 9.06
C PRO A 110 1.86 -5.97 8.32
N PRO A 111 2.83 -6.63 8.98
CA PRO A 111 3.40 -7.91 8.52
C PRO A 111 2.33 -8.96 8.23
N LYS A 112 2.65 -9.91 7.33
CA LYS A 112 1.77 -10.98 6.84
C LYS A 112 0.61 -10.51 5.97
N PHE A 113 0.47 -9.21 5.75
CA PHE A 113 -0.50 -8.66 4.81
C PHE A 113 0.13 -8.49 3.43
N GLY A 114 -0.66 -8.77 2.40
CA GLY A 114 -0.31 -8.44 1.01
C GLY A 114 -0.90 -7.10 0.60
N ASN A 115 -0.21 -6.39 -0.28
CA ASN A 115 -0.74 -5.20 -0.92
C ASN A 115 -0.49 -5.21 -2.42
N GLY A 116 -1.43 -4.64 -3.17
CA GLY A 116 -1.30 -4.38 -4.60
C GLY A 116 -1.98 -3.06 -4.96
N HIS A 117 -1.54 -2.43 -6.04
CA HIS A 117 -2.13 -1.18 -6.49
C HIS A 117 -2.33 -1.13 -7.99
N LEU A 118 -3.43 -0.51 -8.41
CA LEU A 118 -3.77 -0.23 -9.80
C LEU A 118 -3.76 1.28 -10.03
N VAL A 119 -2.98 1.75 -11.01
CA VAL A 119 -2.90 3.17 -11.37
C VAL A 119 -4.16 3.61 -12.13
N LEU A 120 -4.84 4.63 -11.61
CA LEU A 120 -6.07 5.20 -12.16
C LEU A 120 -5.83 6.45 -13.01
N SER A 121 -4.87 7.30 -12.62
CA SER A 121 -4.43 8.48 -13.36
C SER A 121 -3.51 8.12 -14.54
N GLU A 122 -3.17 9.09 -15.39
CA GLU A 122 -2.23 8.84 -16.53
C GLU A 122 -0.86 8.35 -16.04
N ARG A 123 -0.45 8.80 -14.85
CA ARG A 123 0.77 8.39 -14.16
C ARG A 123 0.52 8.47 -12.66
N ALA A 124 1.18 7.60 -11.88
CA ALA A 124 1.21 7.72 -10.43
C ALA A 124 2.59 7.39 -9.87
N ILE A 125 2.92 8.01 -8.73
CA ILE A 125 4.09 7.69 -7.92
C ILE A 125 3.59 7.03 -6.64
N PHE A 126 3.77 5.72 -6.56
CA PHE A 126 3.57 4.92 -5.36
C PHE A 126 4.84 5.00 -4.51
N HIS A 127 4.69 5.41 -3.27
CA HIS A 127 5.77 5.49 -2.29
C HIS A 127 5.43 4.67 -1.07
N TYR A 128 6.43 4.01 -0.49
CA TYR A 128 6.26 3.36 0.82
C TYR A 128 7.54 3.39 1.64
N LYS A 129 7.34 3.53 2.95
CA LYS A 129 8.37 3.29 3.95
C LYS A 129 8.22 1.88 4.49
N GLN A 130 9.33 1.25 4.84
CA GLN A 130 9.33 -0.07 5.47
C GLN A 130 10.34 -0.15 6.64
N ASN A 131 10.03 -1.02 7.60
CA ASN A 131 10.83 -1.19 8.81
C ASN A 131 11.93 -2.25 8.68
N THR A 132 11.98 -2.95 7.55
CA THR A 132 12.99 -3.96 7.21
C THR A 132 13.66 -3.59 5.89
N TYR A 133 14.84 -4.15 5.60
CA TYR A 133 15.38 -4.07 4.25
C TYR A 133 14.65 -5.03 3.32
N TYR A 134 14.48 -4.62 2.07
CA TYR A 134 13.84 -5.46 1.05
C TYR A 134 14.57 -6.79 0.91
N ASN A 135 13.83 -7.89 1.04
CA ASN A 135 14.31 -9.25 0.86
C ASN A 135 13.39 -9.99 -0.11
N PRO A 136 13.80 -10.21 -1.37
CA PRO A 136 12.97 -10.91 -2.35
C PRO A 136 12.64 -12.35 -1.97
N ASP A 137 13.56 -13.06 -1.29
CA ASP A 137 13.37 -14.46 -0.91
C ASP A 137 12.31 -14.67 0.17
N GLY A 138 12.01 -13.62 0.95
CA GLY A 138 10.98 -13.65 2.00
C GLY A 138 9.58 -13.30 1.52
N GLN A 139 9.43 -12.89 0.26
CA GLN A 139 8.15 -12.40 -0.24
C GLN A 139 7.23 -13.50 -0.77
N PHE A 140 5.96 -13.40 -0.41
CA PHE A 140 4.89 -14.12 -1.11
C PHE A 140 4.26 -13.25 -2.22
N THR A 141 3.64 -13.90 -3.19
CA THR A 141 2.84 -13.27 -4.24
C THR A 141 1.50 -13.97 -4.34
N ILE A 142 0.42 -13.19 -4.28
CA ILE A 142 -0.95 -13.65 -4.54
C ILE A 142 -1.35 -13.11 -5.90
N LEU A 143 -1.97 -13.94 -6.73
CA LEU A 143 -2.49 -13.51 -8.03
C LEU A 143 -3.53 -12.40 -7.83
N TRP A 144 -3.44 -11.36 -8.63
CA TRP A 144 -4.35 -10.21 -8.57
C TRP A 144 -5.83 -10.60 -8.78
N ASN A 145 -6.08 -11.67 -9.52
CA ASN A 145 -7.40 -12.20 -9.86
C ASN A 145 -7.68 -13.59 -9.27
N ASP A 146 -7.01 -13.93 -8.19
CA ASP A 146 -7.22 -15.19 -7.50
C ASP A 146 -8.69 -15.30 -7.05
N PRO A 147 -9.42 -16.35 -7.46
CA PRO A 147 -10.85 -16.51 -7.16
C PRO A 147 -11.13 -16.71 -5.66
N GLU A 148 -10.15 -17.14 -4.87
CA GLU A 148 -10.32 -17.31 -3.43
C GLU A 148 -10.47 -15.97 -2.70
N PHE A 149 -9.87 -14.90 -3.23
CA PHE A 149 -9.98 -13.55 -2.67
C PHE A 149 -11.10 -12.73 -3.30
N ASN A 150 -11.48 -13.07 -4.54
CA ASN A 150 -12.55 -12.39 -5.29
C ASN A 150 -12.47 -10.85 -5.22
N ILE A 151 -11.29 -10.31 -5.50
CA ILE A 151 -11.02 -8.87 -5.40
C ILE A 151 -11.72 -8.13 -6.55
N GLU A 152 -12.45 -7.09 -6.22
CA GLU A 152 -13.12 -6.22 -7.18
C GLU A 152 -12.18 -5.10 -7.66
N TRP A 153 -11.41 -5.38 -8.71
CA TRP A 153 -10.59 -4.38 -9.36
C TRP A 153 -11.41 -3.54 -10.35
N PRO A 154 -11.19 -2.21 -10.42
CA PRO A 154 -11.93 -1.34 -11.36
C PRO A 154 -11.49 -1.50 -12.83
N ILE A 155 -10.78 -2.56 -13.15
CA ILE A 155 -10.31 -2.89 -14.50
C ILE A 155 -10.32 -4.41 -14.71
N LYS A 156 -10.62 -4.85 -15.96
CA LYS A 156 -10.62 -6.27 -16.33
C LYS A 156 -9.30 -6.76 -16.92
N ARG A 157 -8.48 -5.87 -17.46
CA ARG A 157 -7.24 -6.20 -18.17
C ARG A 157 -6.13 -5.23 -17.80
N PRO A 158 -5.54 -5.37 -16.61
CA PRO A 158 -4.41 -4.54 -16.19
C PRO A 158 -3.14 -4.89 -16.98
N ILE A 159 -2.19 -3.97 -16.95
CA ILE A 159 -0.81 -4.18 -17.40
C ILE A 159 -0.03 -4.77 -16.23
N LEU A 160 0.53 -5.97 -16.41
CA LEU A 160 1.19 -6.75 -15.35
C LEU A 160 2.64 -7.06 -15.72
N SER A 161 3.49 -7.20 -14.70
CA SER A 161 4.80 -7.86 -14.84
C SER A 161 4.63 -9.37 -15.02
N GLU A 162 5.70 -10.06 -15.43
CA GLU A 162 5.65 -11.53 -15.55
C GLU A 162 5.38 -12.18 -14.18
N ARG A 163 6.02 -11.67 -13.10
CA ARG A 163 5.75 -12.13 -11.74
C ARG A 163 4.26 -12.03 -11.38
N ASP A 164 3.64 -10.89 -11.66
CA ASP A 164 2.25 -10.63 -11.27
C ASP A 164 1.24 -11.43 -12.10
N LYS A 165 1.63 -11.90 -13.30
CA LYS A 165 0.83 -12.80 -14.13
C LYS A 165 0.77 -14.23 -13.59
N VAL A 166 1.85 -14.70 -12.99
CA VAL A 166 2.00 -16.13 -12.59
C VAL A 166 1.94 -16.36 -11.08
N GLY A 167 2.00 -15.31 -10.27
CA GLY A 167 1.89 -15.42 -8.81
C GLY A 167 3.16 -15.88 -8.11
N HIS A 168 4.32 -15.87 -8.79
CA HIS A 168 5.62 -16.17 -8.20
C HIS A 168 6.74 -15.45 -8.96
N PHE A 169 7.94 -15.41 -8.38
CA PHE A 169 9.11 -14.88 -9.10
C PHE A 169 9.41 -15.72 -10.35
N VAL A 170 9.70 -15.02 -11.44
CA VAL A 170 10.14 -15.61 -12.71
C VAL A 170 11.64 -15.35 -12.83
N ASP A 171 12.43 -16.42 -13.04
CA ASP A 171 13.88 -16.36 -13.26
C ASP A 171 14.24 -15.67 -14.58
#